data_6cc105519f65ce3bdc3b21c809cbc5fa
#
_entry.id   6cc105519f65ce3bdc3b21c809cbc5fa
#
_cell.length_a   1.000
_cell.length_b   1.000
_cell.length_c   1.000
_cell.angle_alpha   90.00
_cell.angle_beta   90.00
_cell.angle_gamma   90.00
#
_symmetry.space_group_name_H-M   'P 1'
#
loop_
_entity.id
_entity.type
_entity.pdbx_description
1 polymer ?
#
loop_
_entity_poly.entity_id
_entity_poly.type
_entity_poly.pdbx_seq_one_letter_code
_entity_poly.pdbx_strand_id
1 'polypeptide(L)'
;MNISNITSQNLNSIQTQQNNPQQEVKVSSTPIEEEVVTEEELLELEDLFAQQELEDAKPEAHKKWTVLHYGAGDNDVGVFIKQGVQRMERAGSSDTAHVVSMLDLPKQNCVTYYVTKNHHYGINSPVVKENGSNVNMADPDTLAQFIAWGIKKYPSDHVAVILNSHGGGSKGAIVEEYGHGFGDMMTPQKLKEAFSKAEEMTGKKVDVLGFDACLMANMESIYELKDSANYIVASEETEIAGRTYGLHIPVVGDKEVKIAGLWPYAQVLRGLEPSLFDKLLHGKTEVTPEEFAKHIVKVASKHQKDLQTMSAIDTSKIGKVAGAVDEFAKVILEATKDLDNVGILNKIKDKTKSFENSSKDVYHFCELIVNSDELQDESLKAQAKKVMSAIDEAVIAHQSEKSEYSNAHGLQMEIPKYNLGSDYPNLQFAKDTHWDEALESMDTINLFKKMKEKIQKN
;
A
#
# COMPACT_ATOMS: atom_id res chain seq x y z
N MET A 1 8.95 -8.91 -24.06
CA MET A 1 9.62 -8.89 -25.40
C MET A 1 8.54 -8.86 -26.46
N ASN A 2 8.55 -7.88 -27.32
CA ASN A 2 7.48 -7.67 -28.29
C ASN A 2 7.55 -8.76 -29.38
N ILE A 3 6.49 -9.56 -29.55
CA ILE A 3 6.40 -10.66 -30.54
C ILE A 3 6.64 -10.16 -31.98
N SER A 4 6.41 -8.87 -32.26
CA SER A 4 6.74 -8.24 -33.54
C SER A 4 8.24 -8.25 -33.92
N ASN A 5 9.14 -8.44 -32.96
CA ASN A 5 10.59 -8.49 -33.22
C ASN A 5 11.11 -9.91 -33.56
N ILE A 6 10.34 -10.96 -33.24
CA ILE A 6 10.73 -12.34 -33.55
C ILE A 6 10.43 -12.69 -35.00
N THR A 7 9.37 -12.13 -35.59
CA THR A 7 8.99 -12.36 -36.99
C THR A 7 9.91 -11.65 -37.97
N SER A 8 10.49 -10.49 -37.62
CA SER A 8 11.35 -9.73 -38.54
C SER A 8 12.80 -10.26 -38.62
N GLN A 9 13.30 -10.96 -37.62
CA GLN A 9 14.66 -11.54 -37.66
C GLN A 9 14.74 -12.86 -38.44
N ASN A 10 13.66 -13.64 -38.52
CA ASN A 10 13.62 -14.87 -39.28
C ASN A 10 13.39 -14.67 -40.79
N LEU A 11 12.86 -13.54 -41.22
CA LEU A 11 12.67 -13.23 -42.63
C LEU A 11 13.96 -12.74 -43.33
N ASN A 12 14.91 -12.15 -42.63
CA ASN A 12 16.16 -11.65 -43.17
C ASN A 12 17.25 -12.73 -43.37
N SER A 13 17.11 -13.93 -42.81
CA SER A 13 18.06 -15.03 -43.00
C SER A 13 17.77 -15.90 -44.24
N ILE A 14 16.64 -15.71 -44.94
CA ILE A 14 16.24 -16.48 -46.13
C ILE A 14 16.59 -15.77 -47.44
N GLN A 15 16.95 -14.48 -47.42
CA GLN A 15 17.18 -13.70 -48.67
C GLN A 15 18.63 -13.68 -49.18
N THR A 16 19.57 -14.42 -48.61
CA THR A 16 20.99 -14.37 -49.01
C THR A 16 21.51 -15.62 -49.75
N GLN A 17 20.66 -16.53 -50.17
CA GLN A 17 21.09 -17.63 -51.05
C GLN A 17 20.06 -17.87 -52.18
N GLN A 18 20.14 -17.13 -53.25
CA GLN A 18 19.75 -17.61 -54.58
C GLN A 18 20.15 -16.60 -55.68
N ASN A 19 21.34 -16.82 -56.24
CA ASN A 19 21.65 -16.48 -57.63
C ASN A 19 22.03 -17.78 -58.33
N ASN A 20 21.10 -18.42 -59.01
CA ASN A 20 21.34 -19.21 -60.21
C ASN A 20 20.01 -19.41 -60.97
N PRO A 21 19.94 -19.17 -62.30
CA PRO A 21 18.68 -19.17 -63.03
C PRO A 21 18.34 -20.55 -63.58
N GLN A 22 17.04 -20.78 -63.72
CA GLN A 22 16.34 -21.88 -64.37
C GLN A 22 15.86 -23.04 -63.49
N GLN A 23 14.65 -22.84 -62.93
CA GLN A 23 13.57 -23.84 -62.96
C GLN A 23 12.30 -23.16 -62.44
N GLU A 24 11.27 -23.07 -63.31
CA GLU A 24 9.93 -22.67 -62.89
C GLU A 24 9.35 -23.73 -61.94
N VAL A 25 9.27 -23.42 -60.67
CA VAL A 25 8.47 -24.16 -59.73
C VAL A 25 7.17 -23.40 -59.52
N LYS A 26 6.05 -23.99 -59.99
CA LYS A 26 4.70 -23.52 -59.66
C LYS A 26 4.54 -23.58 -58.15
N VAL A 27 4.62 -22.45 -57.49
CA VAL A 27 4.27 -22.30 -56.08
C VAL A 27 2.75 -22.28 -56.00
N SER A 28 2.17 -23.36 -55.47
CA SER A 28 0.78 -23.41 -55.03
C SER A 28 0.61 -22.44 -53.85
N SER A 29 -0.05 -21.32 -54.12
CA SER A 29 -0.44 -20.39 -53.06
C SER A 29 -1.65 -20.95 -52.30
N THR A 30 -1.41 -21.78 -51.31
CA THR A 30 -2.35 -21.97 -50.22
C THR A 30 -2.29 -20.72 -49.33
N PRO A 31 -3.42 -20.07 -49.01
CA PRO A 31 -3.41 -18.98 -48.04
C PRO A 31 -2.91 -19.55 -46.71
N ILE A 32 -1.88 -18.95 -46.14
CA ILE A 32 -1.54 -19.15 -44.73
C ILE A 32 -2.69 -18.46 -43.99
N GLU A 33 -3.60 -19.21 -43.39
CA GLU A 33 -4.52 -18.69 -42.40
C GLU A 33 -3.63 -18.13 -41.29
N GLU A 34 -3.60 -16.82 -41.11
CA GLU A 34 -3.04 -16.21 -39.88
C GLU A 34 -3.89 -16.72 -38.74
N GLU A 35 -3.37 -17.63 -37.93
CA GLU A 35 -3.95 -17.99 -36.66
C GLU A 35 -3.99 -16.70 -35.79
N VAL A 36 -5.18 -16.14 -35.65
CA VAL A 36 -5.42 -15.00 -34.76
C VAL A 36 -5.40 -15.56 -33.35
N VAL A 37 -4.28 -15.37 -32.65
CA VAL A 37 -4.15 -15.71 -31.23
C VAL A 37 -5.18 -14.86 -30.48
N THR A 38 -6.02 -15.51 -29.72
CA THR A 38 -7.06 -14.84 -28.91
C THR A 38 -6.43 -14.14 -27.72
N GLU A 39 -7.13 -13.14 -27.16
CA GLU A 39 -6.71 -12.43 -25.95
C GLU A 39 -6.55 -13.39 -24.74
N GLU A 40 -7.39 -14.42 -24.68
CA GLU A 40 -7.33 -15.49 -23.67
C GLU A 40 -6.07 -16.37 -23.81
N GLU A 41 -5.70 -16.74 -25.05
CA GLU A 41 -4.47 -17.48 -25.31
C GLU A 41 -3.20 -16.65 -25.05
N LEU A 42 -3.26 -15.33 -25.25
CA LEU A 42 -2.16 -14.42 -24.88
C LEU A 42 -1.98 -14.35 -23.37
N LEU A 43 -3.08 -14.26 -22.61
CA LEU A 43 -3.04 -14.27 -21.14
C LEU A 43 -2.49 -15.59 -20.59
N GLU A 44 -2.93 -16.74 -21.15
CA GLU A 44 -2.40 -18.05 -20.75
C GLU A 44 -0.88 -18.16 -21.04
N LEU A 45 -0.41 -17.60 -22.16
CA LEU A 45 1.02 -17.58 -22.47
C LEU A 45 1.82 -16.67 -21.54
N GLU A 46 1.28 -15.50 -21.18
CA GLU A 46 1.90 -14.60 -20.22
C GLU A 46 2.01 -15.23 -18.82
N ASP A 47 0.98 -15.91 -18.37
CA ASP A 47 0.99 -16.66 -17.11
C ASP A 47 2.01 -17.82 -17.15
N LEU A 48 2.10 -18.53 -18.27
CA LEU A 48 3.07 -19.62 -18.43
C LEU A 48 4.51 -19.09 -18.41
N PHE A 49 4.79 -17.96 -19.08
CA PHE A 49 6.10 -17.32 -19.06
C PHE A 49 6.44 -16.80 -17.65
N ALA A 50 5.49 -16.20 -16.94
CA ALA A 50 5.68 -15.76 -15.57
C ALA A 50 6.00 -16.93 -14.63
N GLN A 51 5.31 -18.06 -14.77
CA GLN A 51 5.60 -19.28 -14.01
C GLN A 51 6.98 -19.84 -14.33
N GLN A 52 7.38 -19.86 -15.61
CA GLN A 52 8.70 -20.31 -16.03
C GLN A 52 9.82 -19.42 -15.46
N GLU A 53 9.65 -18.09 -15.48
CA GLU A 53 10.61 -17.16 -14.85
C GLU A 53 10.73 -17.40 -13.34
N LEU A 54 9.64 -17.75 -12.66
CA LEU A 54 9.67 -18.08 -11.24
C LEU A 54 10.39 -19.38 -10.94
N GLU A 55 10.31 -20.37 -11.82
CA GLU A 55 11.01 -21.66 -11.70
C GLU A 55 12.51 -21.54 -12.02
N ASP A 56 12.88 -20.72 -13.00
CA ASP A 56 14.27 -20.52 -13.44
C ASP A 56 15.07 -19.58 -12.53
N ALA A 57 14.43 -18.90 -11.56
CA ALA A 57 15.08 -18.02 -10.62
C ALA A 57 15.99 -18.80 -9.65
N LYS A 58 17.28 -18.93 -9.98
CA LYS A 58 18.26 -19.54 -9.06
C LYS A 58 18.31 -18.77 -7.74
N PRO A 59 17.98 -19.41 -6.60
CA PRO A 59 17.93 -18.71 -5.32
C PRO A 59 19.31 -18.18 -4.88
N GLU A 60 19.31 -17.01 -4.27
CA GLU A 60 20.45 -16.45 -3.54
C GLU A 60 20.58 -17.10 -2.15
N ALA A 61 21.62 -16.73 -1.41
CA ALA A 61 21.81 -17.24 -0.05
C ALA A 61 20.64 -16.84 0.87
N HIS A 62 20.16 -17.77 1.69
CA HIS A 62 19.11 -17.52 2.67
C HIS A 62 19.55 -16.50 3.72
N LYS A 63 18.70 -15.52 4.05
CA LYS A 63 18.95 -14.48 5.08
C LYS A 63 17.80 -14.41 6.08
N LYS A 64 17.92 -13.51 7.06
CA LYS A 64 16.86 -13.27 8.03
C LYS A 64 15.69 -12.49 7.43
N TRP A 65 15.98 -11.53 6.55
CA TRP A 65 14.99 -10.65 5.95
C TRP A 65 15.15 -10.53 4.44
N THR A 66 14.00 -10.40 3.78
CA THR A 66 13.90 -9.87 2.43
C THR A 66 12.96 -8.67 2.45
N VAL A 67 13.46 -7.51 2.00
CA VAL A 67 12.67 -6.29 1.83
C VAL A 67 12.45 -6.07 0.35
N LEU A 68 11.20 -6.06 -0.06
CA LEU A 68 10.74 -5.84 -1.42
C LEU A 68 10.10 -4.45 -1.48
N HIS A 69 10.74 -3.52 -2.16
CA HIS A 69 10.24 -2.18 -2.40
C HIS A 69 9.62 -2.10 -3.80
N TYR A 70 8.34 -1.72 -3.85
CA TYR A 70 7.55 -1.55 -5.06
C TYR A 70 7.34 -0.06 -5.31
N GLY A 71 8.21 0.55 -6.09
CA GLY A 71 8.24 1.98 -6.38
C GLY A 71 7.49 2.31 -7.66
N ALA A 72 6.17 2.49 -7.56
CA ALA A 72 5.31 2.90 -8.67
C ALA A 72 5.36 4.41 -8.83
N GLY A 73 6.29 4.86 -9.65
CA GLY A 73 6.61 6.27 -9.84
C GLY A 73 6.33 6.81 -11.23
N ASP A 74 5.56 6.11 -12.09
CA ASP A 74 5.07 6.68 -13.36
C ASP A 74 3.92 7.68 -13.11
N ASN A 75 4.24 8.68 -12.24
CA ASN A 75 3.37 9.74 -11.76
C ASN A 75 4.20 10.97 -11.32
N ASP A 76 3.54 11.98 -10.75
CA ASP A 76 4.20 13.24 -10.34
C ASP A 76 5.11 13.10 -9.11
N VAL A 77 4.99 12.01 -8.32
CA VAL A 77 5.87 11.71 -7.16
C VAL A 77 7.09 10.84 -7.53
N GLY A 78 7.24 10.40 -8.78
CA GLY A 78 8.31 9.51 -9.21
C GLY A 78 9.73 9.97 -8.88
N VAL A 79 9.99 11.28 -8.89
CA VAL A 79 11.30 11.85 -8.50
C VAL A 79 11.62 11.56 -7.03
N PHE A 80 10.63 11.57 -6.15
CA PHE A 80 10.80 11.30 -4.71
C PHE A 80 10.98 9.80 -4.48
N ILE A 81 10.25 8.95 -5.21
CA ILE A 81 10.40 7.49 -5.16
C ILE A 81 11.83 7.09 -5.57
N LYS A 82 12.33 7.66 -6.66
CA LYS A 82 13.74 7.49 -7.07
C LYS A 82 14.73 7.87 -5.98
N GLN A 83 14.49 9.00 -5.29
CA GLN A 83 15.32 9.42 -4.15
C GLN A 83 15.21 8.44 -2.97
N GLY A 84 14.05 7.79 -2.78
CA GLY A 84 13.85 6.72 -1.81
C GLY A 84 14.83 5.57 -2.04
N VAL A 85 14.95 5.10 -3.29
CA VAL A 85 15.92 4.04 -3.66
C VAL A 85 17.36 4.48 -3.41
N GLN A 86 17.72 5.71 -3.75
CA GLN A 86 19.06 6.27 -3.45
C GLN A 86 19.36 6.32 -1.94
N ARG A 87 18.34 6.47 -1.10
CA ARG A 87 18.47 6.42 0.35
C ARG A 87 18.60 5.00 0.87
N MET A 88 17.90 4.04 0.25
CA MET A 88 18.10 2.62 0.57
C MET A 88 19.56 2.21 0.35
N GLU A 89 20.24 2.73 -0.67
CA GLU A 89 21.65 2.48 -0.93
C GLU A 89 22.59 2.92 0.21
N ARG A 90 22.16 3.83 1.09
CA ARG A 90 22.97 4.23 2.26
C ARG A 90 23.11 3.11 3.30
N ALA A 91 22.17 2.18 3.33
CA ALA A 91 22.23 0.95 4.13
C ALA A 91 22.56 -0.25 3.22
N GLY A 92 21.79 -0.40 2.15
CA GLY A 92 21.91 -1.50 1.19
C GLY A 92 21.51 -2.85 1.78
N SER A 93 21.68 -3.89 0.98
CA SER A 93 21.64 -5.28 1.45
C SER A 93 22.82 -5.56 2.37
N SER A 94 22.59 -6.43 3.37
CA SER A 94 23.59 -6.80 4.38
C SER A 94 23.71 -8.33 4.51
N ASP A 95 24.47 -8.83 5.49
CA ASP A 95 24.50 -10.25 5.78
C ASP A 95 23.18 -10.80 6.30
N THR A 96 22.36 -9.93 6.90
CA THR A 96 21.06 -10.29 7.50
C THR A 96 19.87 -10.00 6.59
N ALA A 97 20.00 -9.12 5.60
CA ALA A 97 18.88 -8.70 4.77
C ALA A 97 19.20 -8.60 3.28
N HIS A 98 18.30 -9.11 2.46
CA HIS A 98 18.18 -8.73 1.05
C HIS A 98 17.30 -7.49 0.94
N VAL A 99 17.70 -6.54 0.10
CA VAL A 99 16.90 -5.37 -0.25
C VAL A 99 16.78 -5.30 -1.76
N VAL A 100 15.56 -5.36 -2.25
CA VAL A 100 15.23 -5.41 -3.68
C VAL A 100 14.22 -4.32 -3.99
N SER A 101 14.45 -3.54 -5.03
CA SER A 101 13.57 -2.45 -5.42
C SER A 101 13.19 -2.56 -6.89
N MET A 102 11.91 -2.78 -7.16
CA MET A 102 11.32 -2.55 -8.48
C MET A 102 10.94 -1.07 -8.56
N LEU A 103 11.34 -0.41 -9.64
CA LEU A 103 11.16 1.01 -9.83
C LEU A 103 10.67 1.28 -11.26
N ASP A 104 9.50 1.87 -11.35
CA ASP A 104 8.96 2.42 -12.58
C ASP A 104 8.96 3.95 -12.54
N LEU A 105 9.30 4.59 -13.63
CA LEU A 105 9.42 6.06 -13.73
C LEU A 105 8.98 6.54 -15.12
N PRO A 106 8.42 7.76 -15.23
CA PRO A 106 7.95 8.31 -16.49
C PRO A 106 8.99 8.21 -17.61
N LYS A 107 8.61 7.61 -18.73
CA LYS A 107 9.44 7.51 -19.96
C LYS A 107 10.74 6.72 -19.77
N GLN A 108 10.82 5.84 -18.80
CA GLN A 108 11.94 4.94 -18.55
C GLN A 108 11.42 3.49 -18.58
N ASN A 109 12.35 2.54 -18.69
CA ASN A 109 12.01 1.14 -18.46
C ASN A 109 11.81 0.91 -16.97
N CYS A 110 10.82 0.13 -16.62
CA CYS A 110 10.68 -0.42 -15.28
C CYS A 110 11.82 -1.42 -15.04
N VAL A 111 12.55 -1.24 -13.95
CA VAL A 111 13.72 -2.07 -13.63
C VAL A 111 13.70 -2.50 -12.16
N THR A 112 14.29 -3.67 -11.89
CA THR A 112 14.46 -4.17 -10.53
C THR A 112 15.94 -4.13 -10.15
N TYR A 113 16.23 -3.49 -9.03
CA TYR A 113 17.57 -3.36 -8.46
C TYR A 113 17.74 -4.31 -7.28
N TYR A 114 18.92 -4.95 -7.19
CA TYR A 114 19.39 -5.49 -5.90
C TYR A 114 20.15 -4.37 -5.20
N VAL A 115 19.57 -3.81 -4.16
CA VAL A 115 20.07 -2.58 -3.53
C VAL A 115 21.34 -2.89 -2.75
N THR A 116 22.47 -2.34 -3.20
CA THR A 116 23.78 -2.48 -2.56
C THR A 116 24.18 -1.19 -1.86
N LYS A 117 25.01 -1.30 -0.83
CA LYS A 117 25.48 -0.12 -0.09
C LYS A 117 26.32 0.78 -0.98
N ASN A 118 25.88 2.03 -1.12
CA ASN A 118 26.52 3.02 -1.96
C ASN A 118 26.31 4.44 -1.39
N HIS A 119 27.28 5.34 -1.65
CA HIS A 119 27.25 6.74 -1.23
C HIS A 119 27.41 7.72 -2.40
N HIS A 120 27.43 7.23 -3.64
CA HIS A 120 27.51 8.08 -4.83
C HIS A 120 26.15 8.69 -5.21
N TYR A 121 26.19 9.66 -6.08
CA TYR A 121 24.97 10.25 -6.65
C TYR A 121 24.35 9.31 -7.68
N GLY A 122 23.03 9.31 -7.74
CA GLY A 122 22.27 8.41 -8.61
C GLY A 122 22.01 7.06 -7.95
N ILE A 123 21.30 6.17 -8.66
CA ILE A 123 21.16 4.77 -8.28
C ILE A 123 22.32 4.02 -8.90
N ASN A 124 23.13 3.35 -8.07
CA ASN A 124 24.33 2.65 -8.48
C ASN A 124 24.24 1.14 -8.20
N SER A 125 23.15 0.70 -7.65
CA SER A 125 22.86 -0.71 -7.43
C SER A 125 22.69 -1.44 -8.75
N PRO A 126 23.13 -2.72 -8.84
CA PRO A 126 22.97 -3.51 -10.06
C PRO A 126 21.50 -3.73 -10.39
N VAL A 127 21.18 -3.62 -11.66
CA VAL A 127 19.89 -4.08 -12.23
C VAL A 127 19.93 -5.61 -12.28
N VAL A 128 18.97 -6.27 -11.67
CA VAL A 128 18.85 -7.73 -11.61
C VAL A 128 17.70 -8.25 -12.46
N LYS A 129 16.78 -7.39 -12.86
CA LYS A 129 15.70 -7.70 -13.82
C LYS A 129 15.30 -6.45 -14.57
N GLU A 130 15.17 -6.57 -15.89
CA GLU A 130 14.55 -5.59 -16.78
C GLU A 130 13.09 -5.98 -16.98
N ASN A 131 12.15 -5.14 -16.58
CA ASN A 131 10.71 -5.44 -16.65
C ASN A 131 10.05 -4.86 -17.91
N GLY A 132 10.77 -4.01 -18.68
CA GLY A 132 10.27 -3.40 -19.91
C GLY A 132 9.72 -1.99 -19.72
N SER A 133 9.16 -1.44 -20.81
CA SER A 133 8.70 -0.05 -20.88
C SER A 133 7.19 0.12 -20.70
N ASN A 134 6.45 -0.97 -20.57
CA ASN A 134 4.98 -0.98 -20.60
C ASN A 134 4.42 -1.74 -19.40
N VAL A 135 4.98 -1.49 -18.22
CA VAL A 135 4.53 -2.13 -17.00
C VAL A 135 3.41 -1.30 -16.38
N ASN A 136 2.26 -1.91 -16.09
CA ASN A 136 1.23 -1.29 -15.27
C ASN A 136 1.49 -1.67 -13.80
N MET A 137 2.02 -0.74 -13.02
CA MET A 137 2.28 -0.97 -11.59
C MET A 137 0.98 -0.99 -10.75
N ALA A 138 -0.16 -0.55 -11.29
CA ALA A 138 -1.48 -0.65 -10.66
C ALA A 138 -2.23 -1.96 -10.99
N ASP A 139 -1.56 -2.90 -11.68
CA ASP A 139 -2.07 -4.23 -11.94
C ASP A 139 -1.72 -5.18 -10.77
N PRO A 140 -2.71 -5.90 -10.18
CA PRO A 140 -2.47 -6.84 -9.11
C PRO A 140 -1.54 -8.00 -9.49
N ASP A 141 -1.53 -8.43 -10.75
CA ASP A 141 -0.64 -9.50 -11.21
C ASP A 141 0.82 -9.05 -11.28
N THR A 142 1.08 -7.82 -11.69
CA THR A 142 2.42 -7.21 -11.66
C THR A 142 2.98 -7.22 -10.22
N LEU A 143 2.19 -6.80 -9.24
CA LEU A 143 2.60 -6.81 -7.84
C LEU A 143 2.80 -8.23 -7.31
N ALA A 144 1.86 -9.14 -7.59
CA ALA A 144 1.94 -10.54 -7.16
C ALA A 144 3.19 -11.24 -7.69
N GLN A 145 3.49 -11.07 -8.98
CA GLN A 145 4.67 -11.64 -9.63
C GLN A 145 5.97 -11.08 -9.04
N PHE A 146 6.03 -9.76 -8.79
CA PHE A 146 7.19 -9.15 -8.15
C PHE A 146 7.44 -9.71 -6.75
N ILE A 147 6.39 -9.82 -5.92
CA ILE A 147 6.50 -10.38 -4.56
C ILE A 147 6.94 -11.85 -4.63
N ALA A 148 6.27 -12.66 -5.46
CA ALA A 148 6.57 -14.09 -5.58
C ALA A 148 8.00 -14.33 -6.11
N TRP A 149 8.42 -13.60 -7.15
CA TRP A 149 9.78 -13.66 -7.67
C TRP A 149 10.80 -13.25 -6.60
N GLY A 150 10.53 -12.16 -5.88
CA GLY A 150 11.42 -11.67 -4.83
C GLY A 150 11.60 -12.68 -3.70
N ILE A 151 10.52 -13.33 -3.24
CA ILE A 151 10.55 -14.36 -2.20
C ILE A 151 11.35 -15.60 -2.66
N LYS A 152 11.12 -16.05 -3.90
CA LYS A 152 11.82 -17.24 -4.44
C LYS A 152 13.30 -16.95 -4.72
N LYS A 153 13.60 -15.78 -5.31
CA LYS A 153 14.98 -15.38 -5.66
C LYS A 153 15.83 -15.04 -4.44
N TYR A 154 15.25 -14.43 -3.43
CA TYR A 154 15.91 -13.93 -2.23
C TYR A 154 15.28 -14.53 -0.97
N PRO A 155 15.51 -15.83 -0.71
CA PRO A 155 14.86 -16.54 0.39
C PRO A 155 15.30 -16.00 1.75
N SER A 156 14.34 -15.92 2.69
CA SER A 156 14.56 -15.40 4.04
C SER A 156 13.58 -15.96 5.06
N ASP A 157 13.85 -15.75 6.35
CA ASP A 157 12.93 -16.11 7.42
C ASP A 157 11.70 -15.18 7.38
N HIS A 158 11.91 -13.87 7.16
CA HIS A 158 10.86 -12.84 7.16
C HIS A 158 10.86 -12.03 5.86
N VAL A 159 9.66 -11.56 5.48
CA VAL A 159 9.45 -10.73 4.28
C VAL A 159 8.76 -9.43 4.65
N ALA A 160 9.33 -8.32 4.21
CA ALA A 160 8.65 -7.01 4.22
C ALA A 160 8.42 -6.54 2.79
N VAL A 161 7.21 -6.04 2.52
CA VAL A 161 6.86 -5.38 1.25
C VAL A 161 6.57 -3.92 1.56
N ILE A 162 7.20 -3.00 0.83
CA ILE A 162 6.96 -1.56 0.96
C ILE A 162 6.40 -1.05 -0.36
N LEU A 163 5.16 -0.59 -0.33
CA LEU A 163 4.47 0.02 -1.46
C LEU A 163 4.69 1.54 -1.41
N ASN A 164 5.30 2.09 -2.45
CA ASN A 164 5.64 3.51 -2.51
C ASN A 164 5.04 4.15 -3.76
N SER A 165 4.02 4.99 -3.57
CA SER A 165 3.29 5.76 -4.59
C SER A 165 2.29 6.70 -3.91
N HIS A 166 1.27 7.19 -4.65
CA HIS A 166 0.10 7.81 -4.06
C HIS A 166 -0.75 6.81 -3.25
N GLY A 167 -1.46 7.33 -2.25
CA GLY A 167 -2.46 6.60 -1.47
C GLY A 167 -3.73 7.43 -1.29
N GLY A 168 -4.88 6.76 -1.22
CA GLY A 168 -6.21 7.36 -1.17
C GLY A 168 -7.12 6.82 -0.08
N GLY A 169 -6.57 6.21 0.98
CA GLY A 169 -7.37 5.63 2.07
C GLY A 169 -8.26 4.50 1.57
N SER A 170 -9.55 4.60 1.76
CA SER A 170 -10.55 3.61 1.34
C SER A 170 -10.60 3.34 -0.17
N LYS A 171 -10.00 4.23 -0.98
CA LYS A 171 -9.91 4.07 -2.43
C LYS A 171 -8.74 3.17 -2.86
N GLY A 172 -7.74 2.97 -2.00
CA GLY A 172 -6.56 2.16 -2.28
C GLY A 172 -5.27 2.96 -2.43
N ALA A 173 -4.27 2.37 -3.08
CA ALA A 173 -2.96 2.95 -3.31
C ALA A 173 -2.39 2.52 -4.66
N ILE A 174 -1.18 2.98 -4.98
CA ILE A 174 -0.50 2.71 -6.25
C ILE A 174 -1.26 3.29 -7.44
N VAL A 175 -0.78 4.42 -7.93
CA VAL A 175 -1.45 5.17 -9.01
C VAL A 175 -0.54 5.26 -10.23
N GLU A 176 -1.07 4.93 -11.38
CA GLU A 176 -0.48 5.14 -12.70
C GLU A 176 -1.08 6.40 -13.34
N GLU A 177 -0.26 7.44 -13.55
CA GLU A 177 -0.72 8.70 -14.18
C GLU A 177 -0.31 8.81 -15.65
N TYR A 178 0.74 8.07 -16.06
CA TYR A 178 1.27 8.12 -17.42
C TYR A 178 1.42 6.69 -17.98
N GLY A 179 1.61 6.55 -19.26
CA GLY A 179 1.90 5.25 -19.87
C GLY A 179 0.72 4.26 -19.91
N HIS A 180 1.03 2.98 -19.77
CA HIS A 180 0.05 1.89 -19.69
C HIS A 180 -0.57 1.87 -18.28
N GLY A 181 -1.88 1.81 -18.21
CA GLY A 181 -2.60 1.92 -16.95
C GLY A 181 -2.95 3.36 -16.55
N PHE A 182 -2.86 4.31 -17.49
CA PHE A 182 -3.22 5.71 -17.27
C PHE A 182 -4.56 5.85 -16.53
N GLY A 183 -4.50 6.47 -15.32
CA GLY A 183 -5.66 6.67 -14.46
C GLY A 183 -6.02 5.45 -13.59
N ASP A 184 -5.26 4.35 -13.66
CA ASP A 184 -5.47 3.19 -12.80
C ASP A 184 -4.98 3.44 -11.38
N MET A 185 -5.71 2.85 -10.43
CA MET A 185 -5.33 2.77 -9.02
C MET A 185 -5.64 1.37 -8.49
N MET A 186 -4.73 0.82 -7.72
CA MET A 186 -4.95 -0.45 -7.04
C MET A 186 -5.92 -0.25 -5.88
N THR A 187 -7.18 -0.69 -6.04
CA THR A 187 -8.17 -0.67 -4.95
C THR A 187 -7.75 -1.61 -3.82
N PRO A 188 -8.32 -1.49 -2.60
CA PRO A 188 -8.02 -2.42 -1.51
C PRO A 188 -8.24 -3.89 -1.90
N GLN A 189 -9.26 -4.18 -2.73
CA GLN A 189 -9.55 -5.53 -3.23
C GLN A 189 -8.46 -6.03 -4.19
N LYS A 190 -7.98 -5.19 -5.12
CA LYS A 190 -6.87 -5.51 -6.02
C LYS A 190 -5.57 -5.73 -5.24
N LEU A 191 -5.31 -4.91 -4.21
CA LEU A 191 -4.16 -5.12 -3.32
C LEU A 191 -4.24 -6.49 -2.62
N LYS A 192 -5.40 -6.82 -2.02
CA LYS A 192 -5.63 -8.14 -1.42
C LYS A 192 -5.42 -9.28 -2.41
N GLU A 193 -5.95 -9.15 -3.63
CA GLU A 193 -5.77 -10.11 -4.72
C GLU A 193 -4.28 -10.35 -5.01
N ALA A 194 -3.49 -9.28 -5.14
CA ALA A 194 -2.06 -9.37 -5.39
C ALA A 194 -1.31 -10.15 -4.29
N PHE A 195 -1.58 -9.83 -3.01
CA PHE A 195 -0.96 -10.54 -1.89
C PHE A 195 -1.40 -11.98 -1.79
N SER A 196 -2.69 -12.28 -2.02
CA SER A 196 -3.21 -13.66 -2.03
C SER A 196 -2.57 -14.49 -3.13
N LYS A 197 -2.47 -13.97 -4.36
CA LYS A 197 -1.77 -14.64 -5.46
C LYS A 197 -0.29 -14.88 -5.14
N ALA A 198 0.40 -13.90 -4.56
CA ALA A 198 1.80 -14.05 -4.17
C ALA A 198 1.98 -15.15 -3.10
N GLU A 199 1.07 -15.22 -2.12
CA GLU A 199 1.08 -16.27 -1.10
C GLU A 199 0.78 -17.66 -1.72
N GLU A 200 -0.19 -17.77 -2.64
CA GLU A 200 -0.47 -19.00 -3.38
C GLU A 200 0.74 -19.49 -4.19
N MET A 201 1.47 -18.57 -4.87
CA MET A 201 2.66 -18.90 -5.65
C MET A 201 3.86 -19.34 -4.80
N THR A 202 3.94 -18.91 -3.55
CA THR A 202 5.15 -19.06 -2.71
C THR A 202 4.95 -19.90 -1.46
N GLY A 203 3.71 -20.07 -1.01
CA GLY A 203 3.37 -20.65 0.29
C GLY A 203 3.78 -19.75 1.47
N LYS A 204 4.13 -18.46 1.23
CA LYS A 204 4.66 -17.58 2.26
C LYS A 204 3.88 -16.27 2.34
N LYS A 205 3.29 -16.01 3.50
CA LYS A 205 2.64 -14.74 3.84
C LYS A 205 3.69 -13.66 4.09
N VAL A 206 3.38 -12.41 3.75
CA VAL A 206 4.20 -11.24 4.08
C VAL A 206 4.12 -10.96 5.58
N ASP A 207 5.25 -10.66 6.21
CA ASP A 207 5.30 -10.32 7.63
C ASP A 207 4.95 -8.85 7.89
N VAL A 208 5.53 -7.93 7.11
CA VAL A 208 5.31 -6.49 7.26
C VAL A 208 4.97 -5.85 5.92
N LEU A 209 3.80 -5.22 5.84
CA LEU A 209 3.39 -4.38 4.72
C LEU A 209 3.53 -2.92 5.13
N GLY A 210 4.42 -2.18 4.46
CA GLY A 210 4.60 -0.75 4.64
C GLY A 210 3.96 0.02 3.49
N PHE A 211 3.25 1.09 3.81
CA PHE A 211 2.75 2.06 2.85
C PHE A 211 3.53 3.37 3.02
N ASP A 212 4.49 3.63 2.14
CA ASP A 212 5.06 4.97 1.90
C ASP A 212 4.11 5.68 0.93
N ALA A 213 2.92 5.98 1.42
CA ALA A 213 1.77 6.46 0.69
C ALA A 213 0.75 7.11 1.63
N CYS A 214 0.09 8.16 1.15
CA CYS A 214 -0.89 8.94 1.92
C CYS A 214 -2.07 8.10 2.40
N LEU A 215 -2.58 8.37 3.62
CA LEU A 215 -3.91 7.98 4.10
C LEU A 215 -4.15 6.47 4.31
N MET A 216 -3.11 5.63 4.23
CA MET A 216 -3.30 4.17 4.21
C MET A 216 -3.50 3.54 5.60
N ALA A 217 -3.35 4.29 6.72
CA ALA A 217 -3.84 3.84 8.04
C ALA A 217 -5.36 4.01 8.14
N ASN A 218 -6.07 3.50 7.14
CA ASN A 218 -7.52 3.57 6.94
C ASN A 218 -8.16 2.22 7.26
N MET A 219 -9.17 2.21 8.15
CA MET A 219 -9.80 1.00 8.67
C MET A 219 -10.36 0.11 7.56
N GLU A 220 -11.00 0.71 6.57
CA GLU A 220 -11.64 -0.01 5.47
C GLU A 220 -10.59 -0.77 4.63
N SER A 221 -9.49 -0.10 4.27
CA SER A 221 -8.40 -0.71 3.51
C SER A 221 -7.63 -1.75 4.33
N ILE A 222 -7.36 -1.46 5.61
CA ILE A 222 -6.66 -2.41 6.50
C ILE A 222 -7.53 -3.64 6.77
N TYR A 223 -8.86 -3.48 6.88
CA TYR A 223 -9.77 -4.62 7.02
C TYR A 223 -9.75 -5.54 5.81
N GLU A 224 -9.70 -4.97 4.60
CA GLU A 224 -9.54 -5.76 3.38
C GLU A 224 -8.22 -6.53 3.37
N LEU A 225 -7.13 -5.90 3.88
CA LEU A 225 -5.77 -6.43 3.85
C LEU A 225 -5.35 -7.20 5.12
N LYS A 226 -6.27 -7.42 6.08
CA LYS A 226 -5.94 -8.05 7.38
C LYS A 226 -5.29 -9.42 7.29
N ASP A 227 -5.60 -10.15 6.21
CA ASP A 227 -5.04 -11.48 5.96
C ASP A 227 -3.79 -11.45 5.06
N SER A 228 -3.44 -10.29 4.46
CA SER A 228 -2.33 -10.13 3.51
C SER A 228 -0.96 -9.99 4.17
N ALA A 229 -0.90 -9.44 5.38
CA ALA A 229 0.34 -9.30 6.14
C ALA A 229 0.08 -9.47 7.64
N ASN A 230 1.12 -9.70 8.45
CA ASN A 230 0.99 -9.81 9.91
C ASN A 230 0.94 -8.42 10.57
N TYR A 231 1.66 -7.46 10.01
CA TYR A 231 1.69 -6.07 10.47
C TYR A 231 1.58 -5.13 9.27
N ILE A 232 0.83 -4.04 9.45
CA ILE A 232 0.74 -2.95 8.47
C ILE A 232 1.33 -1.67 9.10
N VAL A 233 2.19 -0.97 8.35
CA VAL A 233 2.73 0.34 8.74
C VAL A 233 2.26 1.38 7.73
N ALA A 234 1.55 2.40 8.22
CA ALA A 234 0.92 3.41 7.36
C ALA A 234 0.64 4.72 8.11
N SER A 235 0.32 5.77 7.37
CA SER A 235 -0.09 7.07 7.89
C SER A 235 -1.61 7.28 7.79
N GLU A 236 -2.20 7.95 8.80
CA GLU A 236 -3.59 8.43 8.74
C GLU A 236 -3.73 9.67 7.85
N GLU A 237 -2.68 10.47 7.75
CA GLU A 237 -2.66 11.72 7.01
C GLU A 237 -1.81 11.59 5.74
N THR A 238 -1.83 12.62 4.92
CA THR A 238 -0.96 12.70 3.75
C THR A 238 0.51 12.64 4.14
N GLU A 239 1.30 11.92 3.38
CA GLU A 239 2.75 11.97 3.47
C GLU A 239 3.24 13.04 2.50
N ILE A 240 3.72 14.18 3.04
CA ILE A 240 4.11 15.33 2.23
C ILE A 240 5.38 14.98 1.45
N ALA A 241 5.24 14.68 0.17
CA ALA A 241 6.37 14.70 -0.76
C ALA A 241 6.89 16.15 -0.84
N GLY A 242 8.12 16.37 -0.41
CA GLY A 242 8.65 17.72 -0.13
C GLY A 242 8.39 18.74 -1.22
N ARG A 243 7.84 19.88 -0.85
CA ARG A 243 7.68 21.06 -1.71
C ARG A 243 9.02 21.72 -2.02
N THR A 244 9.95 21.01 -2.63
CA THR A 244 11.18 21.63 -3.14
C THR A 244 11.18 21.52 -4.65
N TYR A 245 10.58 22.51 -5.28
CA TYR A 245 10.80 22.80 -6.68
C TYR A 245 12.30 22.84 -6.95
N GLY A 246 12.84 21.82 -7.64
CA GLY A 246 14.13 21.92 -8.33
C GLY A 246 15.41 21.95 -7.49
N LEU A 247 15.38 21.68 -6.20
CA LEU A 247 16.59 21.61 -5.39
C LEU A 247 17.14 20.17 -5.38
N HIS A 248 18.24 19.96 -6.12
CA HIS A 248 19.16 18.88 -5.83
C HIS A 248 19.66 19.06 -4.40
N ILE A 249 19.16 18.26 -3.46
CA ILE A 249 19.68 18.29 -2.10
C ILE A 249 20.94 17.43 -2.10
N PRO A 250 22.14 18.05 -2.02
CA PRO A 250 23.36 17.30 -1.94
C PRO A 250 23.36 16.53 -0.62
N VAL A 251 23.53 15.21 -0.70
CA VAL A 251 23.83 14.39 0.46
C VAL A 251 25.26 14.72 0.86
N VAL A 252 25.43 15.58 1.85
CA VAL A 252 26.74 15.99 2.37
C VAL A 252 27.09 15.08 3.55
N GLY A 253 27.88 14.05 3.29
CA GLY A 253 28.42 13.16 4.31
C GLY A 253 27.37 12.28 5.01
N ASP A 254 27.74 11.65 6.13
CA ASP A 254 26.84 10.81 6.96
C ASP A 254 25.80 11.61 7.77
N LYS A 255 25.75 12.91 7.61
CA LYS A 255 24.72 13.76 8.24
C LYS A 255 23.50 13.77 7.36
N GLU A 256 22.51 12.97 7.75
CA GLU A 256 21.20 13.03 7.12
C GLU A 256 20.55 14.38 7.36
N VAL A 257 20.38 15.12 6.26
CA VAL A 257 19.50 16.28 6.26
C VAL A 257 18.07 15.74 6.34
N LYS A 258 17.30 16.15 7.35
CA LYS A 258 15.86 15.86 7.41
C LYS A 258 15.23 16.40 6.13
N ILE A 259 14.68 15.54 5.30
CA ILE A 259 13.98 15.90 4.08
C ILE A 259 12.50 15.65 4.29
N ALA A 260 11.67 16.62 3.92
CA ALA A 260 10.23 16.48 3.96
C ALA A 260 9.76 15.30 3.07
N GLY A 261 8.84 14.52 3.56
CA GLY A 261 8.00 13.64 2.77
C GLY A 261 8.61 12.34 2.25
N LEU A 262 9.77 11.90 2.74
CA LEU A 262 10.33 10.61 2.36
C LEU A 262 10.61 9.77 3.59
N TRP A 263 10.28 8.48 3.51
CA TRP A 263 10.68 7.54 4.55
C TRP A 263 12.21 7.57 4.75
N PRO A 264 12.68 7.51 5.99
CA PRO A 264 14.11 7.48 6.30
C PRO A 264 14.67 6.08 6.03
N TYR A 265 14.65 5.65 4.77
CA TYR A 265 14.93 4.27 4.34
C TYR A 265 16.24 3.71 4.87
N ALA A 266 17.31 4.52 4.92
CA ALA A 266 18.57 4.04 5.49
C ALA A 266 18.42 3.63 6.97
N GLN A 267 17.64 4.38 7.76
CA GLN A 267 17.39 4.07 9.18
C GLN A 267 16.40 2.92 9.31
N VAL A 268 15.37 2.87 8.45
CA VAL A 268 14.43 1.75 8.38
C VAL A 268 15.21 0.45 8.17
N LEU A 269 16.05 0.38 7.14
CA LEU A 269 16.81 -0.83 6.79
C LEU A 269 17.85 -1.21 7.87
N ARG A 270 18.47 -0.24 8.55
CA ARG A 270 19.37 -0.52 9.69
C ARG A 270 18.65 -1.18 10.86
N GLY A 271 17.32 -1.03 10.97
CA GLY A 271 16.50 -1.68 11.98
C GLY A 271 16.29 -3.18 11.77
N LEU A 272 16.71 -3.73 10.64
CA LEU A 272 16.66 -5.18 10.37
C LEU A 272 17.77 -5.96 11.10
N GLU A 273 18.70 -5.24 11.73
CA GLU A 273 19.76 -5.83 12.55
C GLU A 273 19.59 -5.45 14.02
N PRO A 274 19.72 -6.42 14.96
CA PRO A 274 19.75 -6.09 16.37
C PRO A 274 20.89 -5.12 16.68
N SER A 275 20.66 -4.17 17.58
CA SER A 275 21.71 -3.25 18.01
C SER A 275 22.90 -3.99 18.64
N LEU A 276 24.09 -3.40 18.62
CA LEU A 276 25.27 -3.97 19.29
C LEU A 276 24.98 -4.24 20.77
N PHE A 277 24.23 -3.37 21.41
CA PHE A 277 23.82 -3.51 22.80
C PHE A 277 22.95 -4.76 23.01
N ASP A 278 21.94 -4.97 22.15
CA ASP A 278 21.06 -6.13 22.22
C ASP A 278 21.81 -7.44 21.94
N LYS A 279 22.74 -7.42 20.96
CA LYS A 279 23.60 -8.57 20.66
C LYS A 279 24.48 -8.94 21.87
N LEU A 280 25.11 -7.96 22.50
CA LEU A 280 26.07 -8.19 23.57
C LEU A 280 25.43 -8.52 24.92
N LEU A 281 24.36 -7.85 25.29
CA LEU A 281 23.72 -8.00 26.60
C LEU A 281 22.57 -9.02 26.62
N HIS A 282 21.86 -9.17 25.50
CA HIS A 282 20.69 -10.04 25.44
C HIS A 282 20.86 -11.24 24.52
N GLY A 283 22.03 -11.37 23.87
CA GLY A 283 22.31 -12.46 22.92
C GLY A 283 21.36 -12.46 21.71
N LYS A 284 20.77 -11.31 21.38
CA LYS A 284 19.78 -11.18 20.34
C LYS A 284 20.40 -11.36 18.95
N THR A 285 19.87 -12.29 18.16
CA THR A 285 20.39 -12.64 16.84
C THR A 285 19.53 -12.16 15.68
N GLU A 286 18.27 -11.77 15.96
CA GLU A 286 17.32 -11.35 14.92
C GLU A 286 16.37 -10.25 15.43
N VAL A 287 15.70 -9.59 14.50
CA VAL A 287 14.62 -8.62 14.73
C VAL A 287 13.33 -9.28 14.28
N THR A 288 12.32 -9.29 15.16
CA THR A 288 11.00 -9.84 14.84
C THR A 288 10.19 -8.91 13.93
N PRO A 289 9.17 -9.40 13.21
CA PRO A 289 8.27 -8.57 12.42
C PRO A 289 7.62 -7.43 13.21
N GLU A 290 7.17 -7.69 14.43
CA GLU A 290 6.60 -6.68 15.34
C GLU A 290 7.62 -5.58 15.67
N GLU A 291 8.83 -5.97 16.01
CA GLU A 291 9.89 -5.01 16.31
C GLU A 291 10.28 -4.18 15.11
N PHE A 292 10.30 -4.78 13.91
CA PHE A 292 10.59 -4.04 12.68
C PHE A 292 9.47 -3.05 12.35
N ALA A 293 8.20 -3.44 12.46
CA ALA A 293 7.06 -2.53 12.28
C ALA A 293 7.13 -1.34 13.26
N LYS A 294 7.37 -1.59 14.56
CA LYS A 294 7.57 -0.53 15.56
C LYS A 294 8.80 0.34 15.27
N HIS A 295 9.87 -0.26 14.75
CA HIS A 295 11.09 0.47 14.40
C HIS A 295 10.83 1.47 13.28
N ILE A 296 10.05 1.11 12.24
CA ILE A 296 9.69 2.04 11.15
C ILE A 296 9.01 3.29 11.72
N VAL A 297 7.99 3.13 12.58
CA VAL A 297 7.30 4.24 13.23
C VAL A 297 8.26 5.12 14.04
N LYS A 298 9.13 4.49 14.84
CA LYS A 298 10.13 5.20 15.67
C LYS A 298 11.11 6.02 14.84
N VAL A 299 11.62 5.48 13.75
CA VAL A 299 12.61 6.20 12.93
C VAL A 299 11.95 7.25 12.04
N ALA A 300 10.73 7.02 11.57
CA ALA A 300 9.94 8.03 10.87
C ALA A 300 9.76 9.27 11.75
N SER A 301 9.28 9.11 12.98
CA SER A 301 9.09 10.22 13.92
C SER A 301 10.38 11.01 14.24
N LYS A 302 11.53 10.32 14.21
CA LYS A 302 12.82 10.93 14.55
C LYS A 302 13.49 11.64 13.36
N HIS A 303 13.33 11.09 12.16
CA HIS A 303 14.13 11.46 10.99
C HIS A 303 13.33 12.11 9.86
N GLN A 304 12.01 11.92 9.82
CA GLN A 304 11.14 12.59 8.86
C GLN A 304 10.74 13.96 9.40
N LYS A 305 11.04 15.03 8.67
CA LYS A 305 10.87 16.42 9.16
C LYS A 305 9.41 16.81 9.31
N ASP A 306 8.59 16.41 8.35
CA ASP A 306 7.19 16.82 8.24
C ASP A 306 6.26 15.59 8.40
N LEU A 307 6.67 14.63 9.23
CA LEU A 307 5.81 13.51 9.59
C LEU A 307 4.59 14.04 10.33
N GLN A 308 3.42 13.77 9.77
CA GLN A 308 2.15 14.14 10.37
C GLN A 308 1.66 13.03 11.29
N THR A 309 1.54 11.82 10.77
CA THR A 309 1.17 10.61 11.53
C THR A 309 1.92 9.39 10.99
N MET A 310 2.11 8.37 11.80
CA MET A 310 2.60 7.05 11.39
C MET A 310 2.19 6.02 12.43
N SER A 311 1.67 4.88 11.98
CA SER A 311 1.18 3.80 12.83
C SER A 311 1.69 2.46 12.39
N ALA A 312 1.92 1.55 13.36
CA ALA A 312 2.10 0.13 13.12
C ALA A 312 0.92 -0.63 13.72
N ILE A 313 0.30 -1.48 12.95
CA ILE A 313 -0.98 -2.12 13.25
C ILE A 313 -0.81 -3.63 13.17
N ASP A 314 -1.21 -4.33 14.24
CA ASP A 314 -1.33 -5.79 14.29
C ASP A 314 -2.63 -6.21 13.58
N THR A 315 -2.51 -6.79 12.40
CA THR A 315 -3.66 -7.17 11.57
C THR A 315 -4.52 -8.25 12.19
N SER A 316 -3.96 -9.08 13.07
CA SER A 316 -4.71 -10.13 13.78
C SER A 316 -5.79 -9.56 14.71
N LYS A 317 -5.72 -8.28 15.06
CA LYS A 317 -6.67 -7.57 15.94
C LYS A 317 -7.75 -6.81 15.14
N ILE A 318 -7.58 -6.64 13.85
CA ILE A 318 -8.48 -5.81 13.02
C ILE A 318 -9.90 -6.38 12.95
N GLY A 319 -10.06 -7.71 12.95
CA GLY A 319 -11.38 -8.32 13.06
C GLY A 319 -12.11 -7.96 14.36
N LYS A 320 -11.38 -7.80 15.47
CA LYS A 320 -11.94 -7.34 16.75
C LYS A 320 -12.36 -5.87 16.69
N VAL A 321 -11.54 -5.02 16.04
CA VAL A 321 -11.89 -3.61 15.83
C VAL A 321 -13.18 -3.51 14.99
N ALA A 322 -13.26 -4.24 13.87
CA ALA A 322 -14.46 -4.26 13.02
C ALA A 322 -15.71 -4.72 13.77
N GLY A 323 -15.61 -5.77 14.57
CA GLY A 323 -16.72 -6.24 15.41
C GLY A 323 -17.15 -5.21 16.46
N ALA A 324 -16.20 -4.49 17.07
CA ALA A 324 -16.52 -3.42 18.01
C ALA A 324 -17.20 -2.23 17.32
N VAL A 325 -16.75 -1.88 16.10
CA VAL A 325 -17.37 -0.82 15.28
C VAL A 325 -18.77 -1.22 14.84
N ASP A 326 -19.00 -2.48 14.46
CA ASP A 326 -20.32 -2.99 14.07
C ASP A 326 -21.33 -2.89 15.22
N GLU A 327 -20.95 -3.33 16.42
CA GLU A 327 -21.80 -3.20 17.61
C GLU A 327 -22.04 -1.71 18.00
N PHE A 328 -21.05 -0.87 17.80
CA PHE A 328 -21.18 0.57 17.99
C PHE A 328 -22.13 1.20 16.96
N ALA A 329 -22.03 0.81 15.69
CA ALA A 329 -22.91 1.23 14.62
C ALA A 329 -24.39 0.88 14.91
N LYS A 330 -24.66 -0.34 15.39
CA LYS A 330 -26.01 -0.76 15.80
C LYS A 330 -26.60 0.13 16.91
N VAL A 331 -25.76 0.54 17.87
CA VAL A 331 -26.20 1.45 18.94
C VAL A 331 -26.39 2.86 18.41
N ILE A 332 -25.58 3.34 17.45
CA ILE A 332 -25.82 4.63 16.76
C ILE A 332 -27.19 4.60 16.04
N LEU A 333 -27.49 3.51 15.32
CA LEU A 333 -28.77 3.36 14.63
C LEU A 333 -29.98 3.45 15.60
N GLU A 334 -29.84 2.91 16.80
CA GLU A 334 -30.88 3.02 17.83
C GLU A 334 -30.94 4.45 18.42
N ALA A 335 -29.78 5.02 18.77
CA ALA A 335 -29.69 6.36 19.35
C ALA A 335 -30.21 7.47 18.41
N THR A 336 -30.00 7.31 17.10
CA THR A 336 -30.44 8.30 16.06
C THR A 336 -31.94 8.27 15.77
N LYS A 337 -32.71 7.36 16.40
CA LYS A 337 -34.17 7.47 16.43
C LYS A 337 -34.65 8.71 17.18
N ASP A 338 -33.84 9.19 18.12
CA ASP A 338 -33.99 10.50 18.75
C ASP A 338 -33.23 11.56 17.94
N LEU A 339 -33.97 12.58 17.51
CA LEU A 339 -33.47 13.68 16.68
C LEU A 339 -32.47 14.58 17.42
N ASP A 340 -32.57 14.70 18.74
CA ASP A 340 -31.64 15.48 19.54
C ASP A 340 -30.28 14.83 19.53
N ASN A 341 -30.23 13.48 19.62
CA ASN A 341 -28.98 12.72 19.50
C ASN A 341 -28.32 12.89 18.11
N VAL A 342 -29.10 12.95 17.03
CA VAL A 342 -28.52 13.20 15.68
C VAL A 342 -27.84 14.56 15.66
N GLY A 343 -28.44 15.60 16.25
CA GLY A 343 -27.84 16.93 16.36
C GLY A 343 -26.52 16.92 17.14
N ILE A 344 -26.47 16.18 18.27
CA ILE A 344 -25.28 16.05 19.11
C ILE A 344 -24.18 15.28 18.37
N LEU A 345 -24.51 14.15 17.77
CA LEU A 345 -23.55 13.32 17.03
C LEU A 345 -22.94 14.07 15.83
N ASN A 346 -23.72 14.90 15.12
CA ASN A 346 -23.16 15.75 14.05
C ASN A 346 -22.18 16.81 14.59
N LYS A 347 -22.48 17.44 15.75
CA LYS A 347 -21.53 18.36 16.40
C LYS A 347 -20.23 17.63 16.78
N ILE A 348 -20.33 16.40 17.28
CA ILE A 348 -19.18 15.56 17.63
C ILE A 348 -18.40 15.21 16.36
N LYS A 349 -19.07 14.75 15.31
CA LYS A 349 -18.48 14.48 14.01
C LYS A 349 -17.71 15.68 13.45
N ASP A 350 -18.25 16.88 13.54
CA ASP A 350 -17.58 18.11 13.09
C ASP A 350 -16.33 18.46 13.91
N LYS A 351 -16.30 18.12 15.20
CA LYS A 351 -15.15 18.35 16.10
C LYS A 351 -14.09 17.27 16.01
N THR A 352 -14.40 16.10 15.46
CA THR A 352 -13.48 14.99 15.36
C THR A 352 -12.28 15.34 14.48
N LYS A 353 -11.06 14.93 14.87
CA LYS A 353 -9.85 15.10 14.07
C LYS A 353 -10.09 14.57 12.66
N SER A 354 -9.92 15.44 11.69
CA SER A 354 -10.15 15.16 10.27
C SER A 354 -8.81 15.10 9.54
N PHE A 355 -8.73 14.23 8.58
CA PHE A 355 -7.63 14.09 7.64
C PHE A 355 -8.09 14.49 6.23
N GLU A 356 -7.18 14.42 5.27
CA GLU A 356 -7.52 14.67 3.87
C GLU A 356 -8.67 13.72 3.43
N ASN A 357 -9.47 14.15 2.44
CA ASN A 357 -10.62 13.39 1.91
C ASN A 357 -11.76 13.08 2.90
N SER A 358 -11.89 13.83 3.99
CA SER A 358 -13.00 13.73 4.94
C SER A 358 -13.00 12.49 5.84
N SER A 359 -11.96 11.69 5.82
CA SER A 359 -11.76 10.64 6.83
C SER A 359 -11.42 11.25 8.20
N LYS A 360 -11.68 10.53 9.26
CA LYS A 360 -11.51 11.01 10.63
C LYS A 360 -10.90 9.94 11.51
N ASP A 361 -10.21 10.38 12.57
CA ASP A 361 -9.73 9.49 13.61
C ASP A 361 -10.91 8.87 14.36
N VAL A 362 -11.03 7.56 14.28
CA VAL A 362 -12.17 6.84 14.88
C VAL A 362 -12.08 6.76 16.40
N TYR A 363 -10.88 6.74 16.95
CA TYR A 363 -10.67 6.79 18.42
C TYR A 363 -11.12 8.14 18.97
N HIS A 364 -10.70 9.26 18.37
CA HIS A 364 -11.10 10.60 18.78
C HIS A 364 -12.61 10.82 18.63
N PHE A 365 -13.24 10.24 17.60
CA PHE A 365 -14.70 10.26 17.47
C PHE A 365 -15.37 9.60 18.68
N CYS A 366 -14.90 8.41 19.07
CA CYS A 366 -15.39 7.69 20.23
C CYS A 366 -15.09 8.43 21.54
N GLU A 367 -13.92 9.02 21.68
CA GLU A 367 -13.51 9.80 22.85
C GLU A 367 -14.43 11.01 23.06
N LEU A 368 -14.77 11.74 22.02
CA LEU A 368 -15.71 12.86 22.09
C LEU A 368 -17.12 12.41 22.47
N ILE A 369 -17.56 11.23 22.04
CA ILE A 369 -18.84 10.64 22.47
C ILE A 369 -18.82 10.32 23.98
N VAL A 370 -17.76 9.66 24.42
CA VAL A 370 -17.61 9.28 25.84
C VAL A 370 -17.60 10.50 26.77
N ASN A 371 -16.95 11.58 26.34
CA ASN A 371 -16.76 12.80 27.12
C ASN A 371 -17.88 13.84 26.90
N SER A 372 -18.91 13.53 26.11
CA SER A 372 -20.03 14.47 25.86
C SER A 372 -20.95 14.55 27.08
N ASP A 373 -21.12 15.76 27.59
CA ASP A 373 -22.14 16.07 28.62
C ASP A 373 -23.55 16.21 28.02
N GLU A 374 -23.65 16.55 26.72
CA GLU A 374 -24.92 16.69 26.01
C GLU A 374 -25.56 15.32 25.70
N LEU A 375 -24.74 14.28 25.48
CA LEU A 375 -25.18 12.94 25.13
C LEU A 375 -25.41 12.11 26.41
N GLN A 376 -26.66 11.73 26.69
CA GLN A 376 -27.03 10.97 27.88
C GLN A 376 -27.19 9.46 27.63
N ASP A 377 -26.81 8.98 26.45
CA ASP A 377 -26.92 7.56 26.07
C ASP A 377 -25.70 6.78 26.61
N GLU A 378 -25.86 6.13 27.76
CA GLU A 378 -24.80 5.31 28.38
C GLU A 378 -24.45 4.06 27.57
N SER A 379 -25.38 3.52 26.77
CA SER A 379 -25.10 2.38 25.90
C SER A 379 -24.15 2.78 24.79
N LEU A 380 -24.38 3.95 24.18
CA LEU A 380 -23.53 4.51 23.14
C LEU A 380 -22.11 4.81 23.66
N LYS A 381 -22.01 5.42 24.85
CA LYS A 381 -20.73 5.68 25.50
C LYS A 381 -19.97 4.39 25.83
N ALA A 382 -20.70 3.36 26.28
CA ALA A 382 -20.10 2.07 26.60
C ALA A 382 -19.54 1.36 25.35
N GLN A 383 -20.24 1.43 24.22
CA GLN A 383 -19.74 0.84 22.95
C GLN A 383 -18.58 1.66 22.36
N ALA A 384 -18.63 2.99 22.44
CA ALA A 384 -17.50 3.84 22.05
C ALA A 384 -16.21 3.48 22.81
N LYS A 385 -16.31 3.22 24.14
CA LYS A 385 -15.15 2.72 24.94
C LYS A 385 -14.61 1.38 24.45
N LYS A 386 -15.48 0.48 23.97
CA LYS A 386 -15.04 -0.82 23.43
C LYS A 386 -14.29 -0.66 22.10
N VAL A 387 -14.73 0.27 21.24
CA VAL A 387 -14.01 0.60 20.00
C VAL A 387 -12.63 1.15 20.35
N MET A 388 -12.54 2.11 21.27
CA MET A 388 -11.26 2.67 21.73
C MET A 388 -10.33 1.58 22.24
N SER A 389 -10.82 0.68 23.12
CA SER A 389 -10.03 -0.43 23.65
C SER A 389 -9.57 -1.41 22.57
N ALA A 390 -10.37 -1.66 21.54
CA ALA A 390 -10.00 -2.54 20.45
C ALA A 390 -8.90 -1.91 19.56
N ILE A 391 -8.95 -0.58 19.38
CA ILE A 391 -7.90 0.18 18.66
C ILE A 391 -6.59 0.18 19.46
N ASP A 392 -6.64 0.41 20.79
CA ASP A 392 -5.46 0.35 21.66
C ASP A 392 -4.74 -1.01 21.61
N GLU A 393 -5.47 -2.10 21.35
CA GLU A 393 -4.89 -3.43 21.18
C GLU A 393 -4.32 -3.66 19.76
N ALA A 394 -4.89 -3.01 18.74
CA ALA A 394 -4.50 -3.19 17.35
C ALA A 394 -3.32 -2.29 16.95
N VAL A 395 -3.29 -1.05 17.41
CA VAL A 395 -2.24 -0.07 17.14
C VAL A 395 -1.07 -0.29 18.10
N ILE A 396 -0.07 -1.04 17.66
CA ILE A 396 1.07 -1.44 18.49
C ILE A 396 2.16 -0.38 18.62
N ALA A 397 2.17 0.60 17.75
CA ALA A 397 2.97 1.82 17.81
C ALA A 397 2.31 2.92 17.02
N HIS A 398 2.38 4.14 17.54
CA HIS A 398 1.85 5.33 16.88
C HIS A 398 2.73 6.55 17.17
N GLN A 399 2.85 7.43 16.21
CA GLN A 399 3.47 8.75 16.33
C GLN A 399 2.66 9.76 15.53
N SER A 400 2.45 10.93 16.14
CA SER A 400 1.83 12.07 15.48
C SER A 400 2.60 13.36 15.82
N GLU A 401 2.48 14.36 14.94
CA GLU A 401 2.98 15.69 15.23
C GLU A 401 2.14 16.30 16.35
N LYS A 402 2.83 16.84 17.37
CA LYS A 402 2.20 17.14 18.67
C LYS A 402 1.22 18.33 18.68
N SER A 403 1.28 19.23 17.67
CA SER A 403 0.44 20.43 17.68
C SER A 403 -0.88 20.21 16.95
N GLU A 404 -0.83 19.79 15.71
CA GLU A 404 -1.99 19.70 14.83
C GLU A 404 -2.66 18.32 14.86
N TYR A 405 -1.85 17.28 15.12
CA TYR A 405 -2.28 15.88 15.09
C TYR A 405 -2.31 15.22 16.47
N SER A 406 -2.43 16.03 17.54
CA SER A 406 -2.50 15.52 18.92
C SER A 406 -3.68 14.58 19.20
N ASN A 407 -4.73 14.67 18.38
CA ASN A 407 -5.93 13.84 18.44
C ASN A 407 -5.96 12.78 17.32
N ALA A 408 -4.82 12.43 16.75
CA ALA A 408 -4.66 11.28 15.87
C ALA A 408 -4.15 10.11 16.73
N HIS A 409 -4.77 8.94 16.57
CA HIS A 409 -4.53 7.76 17.42
C HIS A 409 -4.14 6.52 16.61
N GLY A 410 -3.87 6.70 15.32
CA GLY A 410 -3.25 5.69 14.48
C GLY A 410 -4.18 4.94 13.55
N LEU A 411 -5.48 5.23 13.57
CA LEU A 411 -6.44 4.58 12.68
C LEU A 411 -7.56 5.54 12.30
N GLN A 412 -7.63 5.90 11.03
CA GLN A 412 -8.72 6.68 10.47
C GLN A 412 -9.81 5.79 9.88
N MET A 413 -11.00 6.35 9.68
CA MET A 413 -12.15 5.72 9.01
C MET A 413 -12.95 6.76 8.24
N GLU A 414 -13.69 6.35 7.23
CA GLU A 414 -14.61 7.24 6.53
C GLU A 414 -15.74 7.70 7.47
N ILE A 415 -15.71 8.97 7.81
CA ILE A 415 -16.76 9.67 8.57
C ILE A 415 -17.05 10.99 7.85
N PRO A 416 -17.61 10.97 6.63
CA PRO A 416 -17.79 12.15 5.81
C PRO A 416 -18.82 13.08 6.41
N LYS A 417 -18.71 14.36 6.05
CA LYS A 417 -19.72 15.36 6.44
C LYS A 417 -21.09 15.11 5.80
N TYR A 418 -21.06 14.53 4.59
CA TYR A 418 -22.27 14.25 3.78
C TYR A 418 -22.30 12.77 3.40
N ASN A 419 -22.48 12.43 2.15
CA ASN A 419 -22.62 11.06 1.67
C ASN A 419 -21.27 10.35 1.55
N LEU A 420 -21.27 9.05 1.81
CA LEU A 420 -20.20 8.14 1.42
C LEU A 420 -20.06 8.08 -0.11
N GLY A 421 -18.89 7.74 -0.60
CA GLY A 421 -18.66 7.49 -2.02
C GLY A 421 -19.52 6.35 -2.55
N SER A 422 -19.86 6.38 -3.84
CA SER A 422 -20.70 5.34 -4.49
C SER A 422 -20.09 3.94 -4.40
N ASP A 423 -18.77 3.85 -4.25
CA ASP A 423 -18.04 2.58 -4.22
C ASP A 423 -17.89 2.01 -2.82
N TYR A 424 -18.21 2.78 -1.78
CA TYR A 424 -18.08 2.37 -0.37
C TYR A 424 -18.81 1.04 -0.07
N PRO A 425 -20.05 0.80 -0.53
CA PRO A 425 -20.75 -0.47 -0.28
C PRO A 425 -20.08 -1.71 -0.91
N ASN A 426 -19.09 -1.50 -1.80
CA ASN A 426 -18.32 -2.61 -2.37
C ASN A 426 -17.20 -3.11 -1.45
N LEU A 427 -16.80 -2.32 -0.46
CA LEU A 427 -15.77 -2.67 0.52
C LEU A 427 -16.26 -3.82 1.41
N GLN A 428 -15.36 -4.74 1.76
CA GLN A 428 -15.71 -5.86 2.64
C GLN A 428 -16.10 -5.36 4.05
N PHE A 429 -15.48 -4.27 4.50
CA PHE A 429 -15.83 -3.64 5.77
C PHE A 429 -17.29 -3.18 5.82
N ALA A 430 -17.80 -2.54 4.75
CA ALA A 430 -19.21 -2.13 4.66
C ALA A 430 -20.16 -3.34 4.63
N LYS A 431 -19.78 -4.43 3.93
CA LYS A 431 -20.60 -5.65 3.86
C LYS A 431 -20.68 -6.40 5.19
N ASP A 432 -19.64 -6.33 6.01
CA ASP A 432 -19.52 -7.08 7.26
C ASP A 432 -19.95 -6.28 8.49
N THR A 433 -20.21 -4.96 8.35
CA THR A 433 -20.60 -4.07 9.45
C THR A 433 -21.79 -3.20 9.07
N HIS A 434 -22.45 -2.58 10.05
CA HIS A 434 -23.53 -1.62 9.86
C HIS A 434 -23.02 -0.16 9.88
N TRP A 435 -21.76 0.05 9.52
CA TRP A 435 -21.16 1.39 9.67
C TRP A 435 -21.73 2.41 8.70
N ASP A 436 -21.93 2.06 7.45
CA ASP A 436 -22.52 2.92 6.42
C ASP A 436 -23.98 3.27 6.76
N GLU A 437 -24.80 2.33 7.24
CA GLU A 437 -26.15 2.63 7.71
C GLU A 437 -26.14 3.57 8.92
N ALA A 438 -25.19 3.38 9.84
CA ALA A 438 -25.04 4.29 10.99
C ALA A 438 -24.68 5.71 10.54
N LEU A 439 -23.76 5.86 9.57
CA LEU A 439 -23.42 7.15 8.98
C LEU A 439 -24.60 7.81 8.28
N GLU A 440 -25.37 7.02 7.50
CA GLU A 440 -26.60 7.50 6.86
C GLU A 440 -27.67 7.95 7.89
N SER A 441 -27.76 7.26 9.03
CA SER A 441 -28.70 7.62 10.09
C SER A 441 -28.36 8.95 10.78
N MET A 442 -27.08 9.32 10.77
CA MET A 442 -26.59 10.62 11.25
C MET A 442 -26.68 11.74 10.22
N ASP A 443 -27.02 11.45 8.94
CA ASP A 443 -27.07 12.47 7.91
C ASP A 443 -28.31 13.38 8.08
N THR A 444 -28.06 14.69 8.30
CA THR A 444 -29.09 15.69 8.47
C THR A 444 -29.97 15.87 7.22
N ILE A 445 -29.46 15.61 6.02
CA ILE A 445 -30.25 15.70 4.78
C ILE A 445 -31.29 14.57 4.74
N ASN A 446 -30.87 13.36 5.08
CA ASN A 446 -31.79 12.22 5.19
C ASN A 446 -32.81 12.42 6.32
N LEU A 447 -32.38 13.06 7.40
CA LEU A 447 -33.27 13.47 8.49
C LEU A 447 -34.36 14.41 8.02
N PHE A 448 -34.01 15.49 7.29
CA PHE A 448 -34.99 16.43 6.73
C PHE A 448 -35.96 15.75 5.76
N LYS A 449 -35.50 14.80 4.94
CA LYS A 449 -36.37 14.01 4.06
C LYS A 449 -37.37 13.18 4.88
N LYS A 450 -36.91 12.44 5.88
CA LYS A 450 -37.75 11.63 6.79
C LYS A 450 -38.79 12.49 7.55
N MET A 451 -38.39 13.70 8.04
CA MET A 451 -39.30 14.64 8.67
C MET A 451 -40.36 15.14 7.71
N LYS A 452 -39.98 15.48 6.48
CA LYS A 452 -40.92 15.96 5.45
C LYS A 452 -41.95 14.88 5.09
N GLU A 453 -41.53 13.63 4.95
CA GLU A 453 -42.41 12.49 4.71
C GLU A 453 -43.39 12.25 5.88
N LYS A 454 -42.94 12.42 7.12
CA LYS A 454 -43.76 12.25 8.32
C LYS A 454 -44.81 13.35 8.44
N ILE A 455 -44.48 14.60 8.07
CA ILE A 455 -45.41 15.73 8.04
C ILE A 455 -46.45 15.56 6.93
N GLN A 456 -46.10 14.96 5.79
CA GLN A 456 -47.00 14.71 4.68
C GLN A 456 -47.99 13.55 4.92
N LYS A 457 -47.68 12.65 5.86
CA LYS A 457 -48.51 11.49 6.22
C LYS A 457 -49.47 11.74 7.39
N ASN A 458 -49.32 12.86 8.09
CA ASN A 458 -50.23 13.37 9.12
C ASN A 458 -51.06 14.52 8.56
#